data_b9e23fd4d5bd345530a19fbcff6bbad8
#
_entry.id   b9e23fd4d5bd345530a19fbcff6bbad8
#
_cell.length_a   1.000
_cell.length_b   1.000
_cell.length_c   1.000
_cell.angle_alpha   90.00
_cell.angle_beta   90.00
_cell.angle_gamma   90.00
#
_symmetry.space_group_name_H-M   'P 1'
#
loop_
_entity.id
_entity.type
_entity.pdbx_description
1 polymer ?
#
loop_
_entity_poly.entity_id
_entity_poly.type
_entity_poly.pdbx_seq_one_letter_code
_entity_poly.pdbx_strand_id
1 'polypeptide(L)'
;MTGIVLISPGLMGTAVGRALLCRGHVVYCALSRRSDATRRRAEQSGFICCDSFGEAIGKSEIALSLVPPGQALNVARRFADHVAGLPAAPIFVDCNSISPPTARAIGRIIADVGAAAVDCGIFGPADKIGPENVIVVNGSEARAIASLFADLVEVKIAHGAFGGASAVKMAMSIITKALPALFLESTCASAASGQLDLMVGLFDRLYPGIMSFISRSLPTYPRHVARRVDEMHEIEIWLRDLGLSGAMTHSARQNLDRLRDAELSAERKWDLIALLDAVARHGVLAAEREGAVA
;
A
#
# COMPACT_ATOMS: atom_id res chain seq x y z
N MET A 1 28.00 -4.16 0.62
CA MET A 1 27.16 -4.47 1.80
C MET A 1 26.68 -3.13 2.32
N THR A 2 25.36 -2.90 2.38
CA THR A 2 24.75 -1.61 2.73
C THR A 2 23.92 -1.78 3.99
N GLY A 3 24.03 -0.87 4.94
CA GLY A 3 23.16 -0.79 6.11
C GLY A 3 21.83 -0.14 5.75
N ILE A 4 20.71 -0.77 6.09
CA ILE A 4 19.36 -0.32 5.71
C ILE A 4 18.49 -0.31 6.95
N VAL A 5 17.93 0.84 7.33
CA VAL A 5 16.88 0.88 8.34
C VAL A 5 15.51 0.66 7.70
N LEU A 6 14.81 -0.37 8.15
CA LEU A 6 13.44 -0.67 7.74
C LEU A 6 12.47 -0.05 8.76
N ILE A 7 11.73 0.96 8.31
CA ILE A 7 10.75 1.65 9.13
C ILE A 7 9.40 0.93 9.03
N SER A 8 9.08 0.14 10.02
CA SER A 8 7.89 -0.72 10.11
C SER A 8 8.00 -2.05 9.35
N PRO A 9 8.43 -3.13 10.00
CA PRO A 9 8.44 -4.49 9.45
C PRO A 9 7.01 -5.10 9.45
N GLY A 10 6.11 -4.48 8.67
CA GLY A 10 4.82 -5.04 8.31
C GLY A 10 4.98 -6.21 7.32
N LEU A 11 3.89 -6.69 6.69
CA LEU A 11 3.96 -7.79 5.73
C LEU A 11 4.92 -7.47 4.57
N MET A 12 4.66 -6.37 3.84
CA MET A 12 5.50 -5.93 2.71
C MET A 12 6.91 -5.55 3.17
N GLY A 13 7.05 -4.79 4.28
CA GLY A 13 8.35 -4.40 4.80
C GLY A 13 9.21 -5.60 5.16
N THR A 14 8.62 -6.63 5.76
CA THR A 14 9.33 -7.88 6.06
C THR A 14 9.78 -8.61 4.79
N ALA A 15 8.93 -8.66 3.75
CA ALA A 15 9.29 -9.28 2.47
C ALA A 15 10.45 -8.54 1.80
N VAL A 16 10.41 -7.20 1.76
CA VAL A 16 11.51 -6.36 1.25
C VAL A 16 12.79 -6.58 2.05
N GLY A 17 12.72 -6.49 3.39
CA GLY A 17 13.90 -6.66 4.25
C GLY A 17 14.56 -8.03 4.09
N ARG A 18 13.77 -9.11 4.00
CA ARG A 18 14.29 -10.46 3.76
C ARG A 18 14.98 -10.59 2.40
N ALA A 19 14.39 -10.02 1.36
CA ALA A 19 15.00 -10.02 0.04
C ALA A 19 16.36 -9.31 0.03
N LEU A 20 16.46 -8.17 0.74
CA LEU A 20 17.71 -7.43 0.89
C LEU A 20 18.75 -8.17 1.73
N LEU A 21 18.33 -8.85 2.83
CA LEU A 21 19.22 -9.72 3.60
C LEU A 21 19.82 -10.86 2.75
N CYS A 22 18.98 -11.50 1.91
CA CYS A 22 19.43 -12.55 0.99
C CYS A 22 20.48 -12.05 -0.03
N ARG A 23 20.56 -10.73 -0.25
CA ARG A 23 21.56 -10.07 -1.11
C ARG A 23 22.79 -9.59 -0.32
N GLY A 24 22.93 -9.95 0.95
CA GLY A 24 24.07 -9.62 1.79
C GLY A 24 24.07 -8.20 2.35
N HIS A 25 22.90 -7.50 2.32
CA HIS A 25 22.73 -6.24 3.03
C HIS A 25 22.43 -6.48 4.50
N VAL A 26 22.57 -5.47 5.34
CA VAL A 26 22.22 -5.51 6.76
C VAL A 26 20.92 -4.73 6.98
N VAL A 27 19.91 -5.35 7.61
CA VAL A 27 18.63 -4.69 7.87
C VAL A 27 18.48 -4.42 9.35
N TYR A 28 18.39 -3.14 9.70
CA TYR A 28 18.13 -2.63 11.05
C TYR A 28 16.66 -2.26 11.20
N CYS A 29 16.12 -2.40 12.41
CA CYS A 29 14.80 -1.88 12.73
C CYS A 29 14.73 -1.44 14.19
N ALA A 30 13.99 -0.37 14.47
CA ALA A 30 13.69 0.08 15.82
C ALA A 30 12.28 -0.37 16.22
N LEU A 31 12.17 -1.20 17.24
CA LEU A 31 10.92 -1.87 17.63
C LEU A 31 10.31 -1.32 18.92
N SER A 32 10.86 -0.24 19.46
CA SER A 32 10.26 0.48 20.60
C SER A 32 8.82 0.87 20.24
N ARG A 33 7.87 0.56 21.14
CA ARG A 33 6.43 0.82 20.97
C ARG A 33 5.75 0.05 19.80
N ARG A 34 6.34 -1.05 19.34
CA ARG A 34 5.71 -1.96 18.36
C ARG A 34 5.07 -3.15 19.07
N SER A 35 4.05 -3.75 18.43
CA SER A 35 3.38 -4.94 18.95
C SER A 35 4.35 -6.14 19.02
N ASP A 36 4.08 -7.08 19.91
CA ASP A 36 4.87 -8.32 20.02
C ASP A 36 4.87 -9.14 18.72
N ALA A 37 3.77 -9.11 17.98
CA ALA A 37 3.70 -9.75 16.68
C ALA A 37 4.69 -9.11 15.67
N THR A 38 4.86 -7.79 15.71
CA THR A 38 5.84 -7.08 14.87
C THR A 38 7.26 -7.40 15.30
N ARG A 39 7.53 -7.44 16.62
CA ARG A 39 8.85 -7.80 17.18
C ARG A 39 9.25 -9.22 16.75
N ARG A 40 8.41 -10.21 17.04
CA ARG A 40 8.65 -11.61 16.63
C ARG A 40 8.89 -11.75 15.13
N ARG A 41 8.15 -11.03 14.30
CA ARG A 41 8.33 -11.06 12.84
C ARG A 41 9.69 -10.53 12.42
N ALA A 42 10.16 -9.43 13.01
CA ALA A 42 11.46 -8.85 12.73
C ALA A 42 12.60 -9.78 13.13
N GLU A 43 12.54 -10.33 14.35
CA GLU A 43 13.52 -11.28 14.91
C GLU A 43 13.61 -12.56 14.06
N GLN A 44 12.46 -13.16 13.72
CA GLN A 44 12.38 -14.35 12.86
C GLN A 44 12.85 -14.10 11.43
N SER A 45 12.93 -12.83 11.04
CA SER A 45 13.42 -12.44 9.71
C SER A 45 14.92 -12.16 9.69
N GLY A 46 15.59 -12.23 10.83
CA GLY A 46 17.04 -11.97 10.94
C GLY A 46 17.40 -10.48 10.93
N PHE A 47 16.43 -9.58 11.23
CA PHE A 47 16.70 -8.16 11.31
C PHE A 47 17.41 -7.81 12.63
N ILE A 48 18.33 -6.87 12.56
CA ILE A 48 19.01 -6.36 13.76
C ILE A 48 18.10 -5.33 14.44
N CYS A 49 17.62 -5.67 15.63
CA CYS A 49 16.77 -4.80 16.43
C CYS A 49 17.64 -3.79 17.20
N CYS A 50 17.41 -2.51 16.96
CA CYS A 50 18.04 -1.41 17.65
C CYS A 50 17.15 -0.88 18.78
N ASP A 51 17.75 -0.34 19.83
CA ASP A 51 17.04 0.20 21.01
C ASP A 51 16.25 1.47 20.66
N SER A 52 16.74 2.24 19.70
CA SER A 52 16.11 3.48 19.26
C SER A 52 16.09 3.65 17.74
N PHE A 53 15.20 4.53 17.27
CA PHE A 53 15.15 4.91 15.87
C PHE A 53 16.41 5.65 15.42
N GLY A 54 16.96 6.53 16.27
CA GLY A 54 18.20 7.25 15.99
C GLY A 54 19.41 6.31 15.85
N GLU A 55 19.50 5.28 16.70
CA GLU A 55 20.52 4.25 16.56
C GLU A 55 20.43 3.49 15.23
N ALA A 56 19.22 3.08 14.85
CA ALA A 56 19.00 2.39 13.58
C ALA A 56 19.36 3.27 12.37
N ILE A 57 19.01 4.56 12.39
CA ILE A 57 19.39 5.54 11.39
C ILE A 57 20.90 5.72 11.31
N GLY A 58 21.58 5.90 12.45
CA GLY A 58 23.02 6.12 12.50
C GLY A 58 23.88 4.96 11.99
N LYS A 59 23.29 3.75 11.89
CA LYS A 59 23.93 2.55 11.36
C LYS A 59 23.59 2.29 9.89
N SER A 60 22.81 3.16 9.25
CA SER A 60 22.21 2.91 7.95
C SER A 60 22.61 3.95 6.91
N GLU A 61 22.75 3.52 5.65
CA GLU A 61 22.94 4.35 4.47
C GLU A 61 21.63 4.64 3.76
N ILE A 62 20.62 3.78 4.00
CA ILE A 62 19.28 3.87 3.38
C ILE A 62 18.22 3.69 4.46
N ALA A 63 17.15 4.51 4.42
CA ALA A 63 15.98 4.41 5.27
C ALA A 63 14.75 4.08 4.41
N LEU A 64 14.24 2.85 4.50
CA LEU A 64 13.04 2.40 3.79
C LEU A 64 11.79 2.62 4.63
N SER A 65 10.89 3.50 4.19
CA SER A 65 9.60 3.76 4.83
C SER A 65 8.49 2.93 4.17
N LEU A 66 7.90 1.98 4.92
CA LEU A 66 6.76 1.15 4.50
C LEU A 66 5.68 1.15 5.57
N VAL A 67 5.01 2.28 5.74
CA VAL A 67 3.96 2.49 6.75
C VAL A 67 2.59 2.71 6.09
N PRO A 68 1.48 2.66 6.85
CA PRO A 68 0.18 3.08 6.32
C PRO A 68 0.22 4.53 5.82
N PRO A 69 -0.59 4.89 4.80
CA PRO A 69 -0.58 6.23 4.18
C PRO A 69 -0.65 7.37 5.20
N GLY A 70 -1.57 7.31 6.16
CA GLY A 70 -1.75 8.32 7.19
C GLY A 70 -0.55 8.51 8.16
N GLN A 71 0.46 7.64 8.11
CA GLN A 71 1.67 7.76 8.93
C GLN A 71 2.88 8.27 8.14
N ALA A 72 2.79 8.37 6.83
CA ALA A 72 3.94 8.66 5.96
C ALA A 72 4.60 10.00 6.29
N LEU A 73 3.82 11.09 6.40
CA LEU A 73 4.32 12.42 6.78
C LEU A 73 4.94 12.46 8.18
N ASN A 74 4.33 11.77 9.16
CA ASN A 74 4.85 11.72 10.52
C ASN A 74 6.20 11.00 10.57
N VAL A 75 6.35 9.93 9.78
CA VAL A 75 7.61 9.19 9.68
C VAL A 75 8.69 10.05 9.02
N ALA A 76 8.36 10.79 7.96
CA ALA A 76 9.30 11.70 7.30
C ALA A 76 9.79 12.79 8.24
N ARG A 77 8.87 13.45 9.00
CA ARG A 77 9.25 14.45 10.02
C ARG A 77 10.16 13.84 11.09
N ARG A 78 9.77 12.70 11.63
CA ARG A 78 10.58 12.00 12.63
C ARG A 78 11.96 11.63 12.11
N PHE A 79 12.07 11.20 10.86
CA PHE A 79 13.38 10.95 10.21
C PHE A 79 14.18 12.25 10.13
N ALA A 80 13.59 13.33 9.63
CA ALA A 80 14.22 14.64 9.53
C ALA A 80 14.77 15.13 10.87
N ASP A 81 13.99 15.00 11.96
CA ASP A 81 14.42 15.34 13.33
C ASP A 81 15.68 14.58 13.78
N HIS A 82 15.87 13.35 13.30
CA HIS A 82 17.02 12.52 13.71
C HIS A 82 18.26 12.73 12.84
N VAL A 83 18.09 13.19 11.59
CA VAL A 83 19.22 13.39 10.67
C VAL A 83 19.70 14.84 10.60
N ALA A 84 18.93 15.78 11.14
CA ALA A 84 19.31 17.19 11.18
C ALA A 84 20.68 17.34 11.87
N GLY A 85 21.65 17.90 11.12
CA GLY A 85 23.01 18.10 11.61
C GLY A 85 23.92 16.89 11.53
N LEU A 86 23.49 15.74 11.02
CA LEU A 86 24.40 14.63 10.74
C LEU A 86 25.31 14.97 9.54
N PRO A 87 26.60 14.57 9.59
CA PRO A 87 27.53 14.83 8.50
C PRO A 87 27.16 14.06 7.21
N ALA A 88 26.45 12.95 7.33
CA ALA A 88 25.90 12.16 6.23
C ALA A 88 24.56 11.58 6.67
N ALA A 89 23.47 11.99 6.02
CA ALA A 89 22.15 11.43 6.26
C ALA A 89 21.90 10.24 5.33
N PRO A 90 21.20 9.18 5.78
CA PRO A 90 20.74 8.11 4.90
C PRO A 90 19.81 8.64 3.81
N ILE A 91 19.78 7.98 2.65
CA ILE A 91 18.78 8.23 1.61
C ILE A 91 17.42 7.78 2.15
N PHE A 92 16.46 8.70 2.22
CA PHE A 92 15.08 8.37 2.60
C PHE A 92 14.31 7.83 1.39
N VAL A 93 13.87 6.59 1.44
CA VAL A 93 13.08 5.96 0.38
C VAL A 93 11.65 5.79 0.87
N ASP A 94 10.74 6.55 0.30
CA ASP A 94 9.31 6.43 0.58
C ASP A 94 8.69 5.35 -0.30
N CYS A 95 8.34 4.21 0.30
CA CYS A 95 7.69 3.09 -0.37
C CYS A 95 6.18 3.01 -0.02
N ASN A 96 5.60 4.09 0.47
CA ASN A 96 4.20 4.10 0.92
C ASN A 96 3.23 4.23 -0.27
N SER A 97 1.96 3.88 -0.03
CA SER A 97 0.90 4.07 -1.03
C SER A 97 0.23 5.43 -0.82
N ILE A 98 0.93 6.49 -1.18
CA ILE A 98 0.52 7.90 -0.99
C ILE A 98 0.37 8.62 -2.32
N SER A 99 -0.33 9.75 -2.29
CA SER A 99 -0.52 10.61 -3.45
C SER A 99 0.76 11.36 -3.84
N PRO A 100 0.93 11.77 -5.11
CA PRO A 100 2.03 12.64 -5.53
C PRO A 100 2.15 13.93 -4.74
N PRO A 101 1.06 14.65 -4.37
CA PRO A 101 1.14 15.79 -3.46
C PRO A 101 1.75 15.44 -2.10
N THR A 102 1.34 14.32 -1.49
CA THR A 102 1.89 13.84 -0.22
C THR A 102 3.37 13.46 -0.38
N ALA A 103 3.73 12.76 -1.46
CA ALA A 103 5.13 12.44 -1.76
C ALA A 103 5.99 13.70 -1.90
N ARG A 104 5.52 14.71 -2.66
CA ARG A 104 6.21 16.01 -2.77
C ARG A 104 6.39 16.72 -1.42
N ALA A 105 5.39 16.63 -0.54
CA ALA A 105 5.51 17.19 0.81
C ALA A 105 6.61 16.46 1.62
N ILE A 106 6.69 15.14 1.54
CA ILE A 106 7.77 14.33 2.14
C ILE A 106 9.11 14.72 1.54
N GLY A 107 9.21 14.79 0.21
CA GLY A 107 10.45 15.19 -0.46
C GLY A 107 10.99 16.55 0.02
N ARG A 108 10.11 17.54 0.27
CA ARG A 108 10.49 18.82 0.85
C ARG A 108 10.99 18.69 2.28
N ILE A 109 10.27 17.98 3.14
CA ILE A 109 10.68 17.75 4.54
C ILE A 109 12.09 17.16 4.60
N ILE A 110 12.39 16.19 3.74
CA ILE A 110 13.69 15.53 3.69
C ILE A 110 14.78 16.45 3.12
N ALA A 111 14.46 17.21 2.08
CA ALA A 111 15.39 18.19 1.49
C ALA A 111 15.75 19.33 2.44
N ASP A 112 14.80 19.80 3.26
CA ASP A 112 15.00 20.87 4.23
C ASP A 112 16.08 20.54 5.29
N VAL A 113 16.37 19.25 5.53
CA VAL A 113 17.44 18.80 6.42
C VAL A 113 18.70 18.34 5.65
N GLY A 114 18.79 18.62 4.34
CA GLY A 114 19.94 18.29 3.51
C GLY A 114 20.05 16.81 3.12
N ALA A 115 19.00 16.01 3.35
CA ALA A 115 18.98 14.60 2.99
C ALA A 115 18.39 14.38 1.59
N ALA A 116 18.77 13.26 0.94
CA ALA A 116 18.16 12.84 -0.33
C ALA A 116 16.90 12.01 -0.09
N ALA A 117 15.90 12.22 -0.95
CA ALA A 117 14.67 11.44 -0.96
C ALA A 117 14.48 10.70 -2.29
N VAL A 118 13.90 9.50 -2.22
CA VAL A 118 13.43 8.72 -3.37
C VAL A 118 11.98 8.33 -3.14
N ASP A 119 11.11 8.63 -4.09
CA ASP A 119 9.74 8.15 -4.18
C ASP A 119 9.75 6.76 -4.81
N CYS A 120 9.10 5.78 -4.20
CA CYS A 120 9.18 4.37 -4.57
C CYS A 120 7.80 3.72 -4.54
N GLY A 121 7.35 3.20 -5.66
CA GLY A 121 6.15 2.37 -5.76
C GLY A 121 6.50 0.89 -5.90
N ILE A 122 6.02 0.04 -4.98
CA ILE A 122 6.16 -1.42 -5.08
C ILE A 122 4.84 -2.01 -5.58
N PHE A 123 4.89 -2.80 -6.65
CA PHE A 123 3.74 -3.45 -7.29
C PHE A 123 3.88 -4.96 -7.19
N GLY A 124 2.76 -5.69 -7.09
CA GLY A 124 2.74 -7.14 -7.00
C GLY A 124 2.45 -7.68 -5.60
N PRO A 125 2.73 -8.98 -5.34
CA PRO A 125 2.48 -9.62 -4.05
C PRO A 125 3.16 -8.91 -2.88
N ALA A 126 2.48 -8.88 -1.73
CA ALA A 126 2.97 -8.16 -0.54
C ALA A 126 3.74 -9.06 0.44
N ASP A 127 3.63 -10.36 0.31
CA ASP A 127 4.18 -11.37 1.20
C ASP A 127 5.56 -11.88 0.79
N LYS A 128 5.94 -11.62 -0.46
CA LYS A 128 7.26 -11.94 -1.01
C LYS A 128 7.71 -10.86 -1.99
N ILE A 129 9.01 -10.71 -2.16
CA ILE A 129 9.65 -9.92 -3.22
C ILE A 129 10.37 -10.86 -4.17
N GLY A 130 10.09 -10.72 -5.46
CA GLY A 130 10.64 -11.57 -6.50
C GLY A 130 10.17 -11.17 -7.91
N PRO A 131 10.34 -12.02 -8.93
CA PRO A 131 10.08 -11.68 -10.35
C PRO A 131 8.66 -11.22 -10.67
N GLU A 132 7.68 -11.50 -9.80
CA GLU A 132 6.29 -11.06 -9.96
C GLU A 132 6.06 -9.61 -9.48
N ASN A 133 7.08 -9.00 -8.85
CA ASN A 133 7.02 -7.62 -8.40
C ASN A 133 7.69 -6.70 -9.43
N VAL A 134 7.19 -5.48 -9.48
CA VAL A 134 7.84 -4.36 -10.19
C VAL A 134 8.03 -3.24 -9.18
N ILE A 135 9.19 -2.60 -9.20
CA ILE A 135 9.46 -1.41 -8.41
C ILE A 135 9.61 -0.23 -9.36
N VAL A 136 8.93 0.87 -9.06
CA VAL A 136 9.10 2.14 -9.76
C VAL A 136 9.72 3.13 -8.80
N VAL A 137 10.78 3.80 -9.20
CA VAL A 137 11.51 4.80 -8.39
C VAL A 137 11.60 6.14 -9.10
N ASN A 138 11.63 7.23 -8.33
CA ASN A 138 11.74 8.60 -8.82
C ASN A 138 12.49 9.45 -7.79
N GLY A 139 13.36 10.33 -8.26
CA GLY A 139 14.18 11.22 -7.41
C GLY A 139 15.64 11.26 -7.84
N SER A 140 16.46 12.10 -7.20
CA SER A 140 17.89 12.27 -7.55
C SER A 140 18.69 10.97 -7.40
N GLU A 141 18.42 10.22 -6.35
CA GLU A 141 19.08 8.96 -6.01
C GLU A 141 18.35 7.72 -6.57
N ALA A 142 17.40 7.90 -7.49
CA ALA A 142 16.59 6.80 -8.05
C ALA A 142 17.46 5.69 -8.66
N ARG A 143 18.62 6.02 -9.28
CA ARG A 143 19.53 5.03 -9.86
C ARG A 143 20.21 4.17 -8.79
N ALA A 144 20.62 4.76 -7.68
CA ALA A 144 21.24 4.04 -6.56
C ALA A 144 20.24 3.05 -5.95
N ILE A 145 18.98 3.50 -5.75
CA ILE A 145 17.91 2.63 -5.24
C ILE A 145 17.50 1.58 -6.28
N ALA A 146 17.46 1.91 -7.57
CA ALA A 146 17.22 0.92 -8.62
C ALA A 146 18.27 -0.20 -8.59
N SER A 147 19.54 0.13 -8.42
CA SER A 147 20.63 -0.85 -8.32
C SER A 147 20.48 -1.76 -7.09
N LEU A 148 19.95 -1.26 -5.98
CA LEU A 148 19.69 -2.06 -4.77
C LEU A 148 18.73 -3.23 -5.03
N PHE A 149 17.77 -3.04 -5.95
CA PHE A 149 16.71 -4.00 -6.24
C PHE A 149 16.86 -4.75 -7.58
N ALA A 150 17.82 -4.35 -8.44
CA ALA A 150 17.88 -4.79 -9.85
C ALA A 150 17.90 -6.30 -10.06
N ASP A 151 18.57 -7.06 -9.18
CA ASP A 151 18.65 -8.53 -9.31
C ASP A 151 17.51 -9.26 -8.57
N LEU A 152 16.62 -8.52 -7.93
CA LEU A 152 15.48 -9.06 -7.17
C LEU A 152 14.19 -8.97 -7.95
N VAL A 153 13.99 -7.84 -8.64
CA VAL A 153 12.74 -7.49 -9.31
C VAL A 153 13.02 -6.62 -10.52
N GLU A 154 12.05 -6.50 -11.42
CA GLU A 154 12.09 -5.48 -12.46
C GLU A 154 11.98 -4.08 -11.83
N VAL A 155 12.92 -3.18 -12.15
CA VAL A 155 12.92 -1.80 -11.67
C VAL A 155 12.75 -0.83 -12.82
N LYS A 156 11.83 0.11 -12.67
CA LYS A 156 11.58 1.21 -13.61
C LYS A 156 11.92 2.54 -12.94
N ILE A 157 12.48 3.48 -13.68
CA ILE A 157 12.69 4.86 -13.22
C ILE A 157 11.61 5.74 -13.83
N ALA A 158 10.77 6.34 -12.98
CA ALA A 158 9.81 7.31 -13.44
C ALA A 158 10.48 8.67 -13.67
N HIS A 159 10.05 9.35 -14.72
CA HIS A 159 10.57 10.66 -15.11
C HIS A 159 9.70 11.81 -14.55
N GLY A 160 10.23 13.03 -14.63
CA GLY A 160 9.52 14.23 -14.21
C GLY A 160 9.75 14.61 -12.75
N ALA A 161 8.82 15.40 -12.21
CA ALA A 161 8.90 15.90 -10.82
C ALA A 161 8.85 14.76 -9.79
N PHE A 162 9.35 15.03 -8.58
CA PHE A 162 9.27 14.12 -7.45
C PHE A 162 7.80 13.74 -7.16
N GLY A 163 7.53 12.46 -6.91
CA GLY A 163 6.19 11.91 -6.81
C GLY A 163 5.74 11.13 -8.07
N GLY A 164 6.65 10.95 -9.05
CA GLY A 164 6.35 10.21 -10.29
C GLY A 164 6.05 8.73 -10.07
N ALA A 165 6.73 8.06 -9.14
CA ALA A 165 6.45 6.67 -8.78
C ALA A 165 5.10 6.54 -8.06
N SER A 166 4.80 7.46 -7.14
CA SER A 166 3.50 7.59 -6.49
C SER A 166 2.37 7.83 -7.50
N ALA A 167 2.59 8.65 -8.55
CA ALA A 167 1.61 8.88 -9.60
C ALA A 167 1.24 7.57 -10.33
N VAL A 168 2.25 6.78 -10.73
CA VAL A 168 2.00 5.47 -11.35
C VAL A 168 1.25 4.56 -10.39
N LYS A 169 1.65 4.53 -9.11
CA LYS A 169 1.01 3.72 -8.07
C LYS A 169 -0.46 4.09 -7.89
N MET A 170 -0.77 5.38 -7.80
CA MET A 170 -2.14 5.86 -7.62
C MET A 170 -3.00 5.60 -8.85
N ALA A 171 -2.49 5.81 -10.07
CA ALA A 171 -3.21 5.49 -11.31
C ALA A 171 -3.59 4.00 -11.39
N MET A 172 -2.65 3.10 -11.11
CA MET A 172 -2.92 1.66 -11.02
C MET A 172 -3.91 1.33 -9.89
N SER A 173 -3.83 2.08 -8.79
CA SER A 173 -4.68 1.87 -7.62
C SER A 173 -6.14 2.26 -7.87
N ILE A 174 -6.43 3.25 -8.73
CA ILE A 174 -7.79 3.57 -9.15
C ILE A 174 -8.45 2.31 -9.71
N ILE A 175 -7.83 1.67 -10.69
CA ILE A 175 -8.39 0.49 -11.36
C ILE A 175 -8.48 -0.69 -10.40
N THR A 176 -7.39 -1.01 -9.71
CA THR A 176 -7.31 -2.23 -8.90
C THR A 176 -8.16 -2.20 -7.63
N LYS A 177 -8.68 -1.05 -7.22
CA LYS A 177 -9.60 -0.90 -6.08
C LYS A 177 -11.02 -0.58 -6.49
N ALA A 178 -11.22 0.23 -7.54
CA ALA A 178 -12.57 0.53 -8.01
C ALA A 178 -13.23 -0.68 -8.70
N LEU A 179 -12.47 -1.48 -9.45
CA LEU A 179 -13.01 -2.66 -10.14
C LEU A 179 -13.61 -3.69 -9.16
N PRO A 180 -12.96 -4.10 -8.05
CA PRO A 180 -13.61 -4.93 -7.05
C PRO A 180 -14.83 -4.29 -6.38
N ALA A 181 -14.81 -2.98 -6.14
CA ALA A 181 -15.96 -2.27 -5.57
C ALA A 181 -17.17 -2.28 -6.52
N LEU A 182 -16.93 -2.07 -7.82
CA LEU A 182 -17.96 -2.18 -8.86
C LEU A 182 -18.48 -3.62 -9.01
N PHE A 183 -17.59 -4.62 -8.92
CA PHE A 183 -17.98 -6.02 -8.96
C PHE A 183 -18.89 -6.40 -7.77
N LEU A 184 -18.61 -5.89 -6.57
CA LEU A 184 -19.48 -6.08 -5.40
C LEU A 184 -20.87 -5.48 -5.63
N GLU A 185 -20.96 -4.29 -6.21
CA GLU A 185 -22.25 -3.66 -6.53
C GLU A 185 -23.05 -4.52 -7.52
N SER A 186 -22.40 -4.96 -8.61
CA SER A 186 -23.02 -5.87 -9.59
C SER A 186 -23.49 -7.18 -8.96
N THR A 187 -22.70 -7.77 -8.06
CA THR A 187 -23.08 -9.02 -7.38
C THR A 187 -24.25 -8.83 -6.42
N CYS A 188 -24.33 -7.71 -5.68
CA CYS A 188 -25.47 -7.40 -4.82
C CYS A 188 -26.76 -7.23 -5.64
N ALA A 189 -26.70 -6.52 -6.78
CA ALA A 189 -27.85 -6.37 -7.67
C ALA A 189 -28.31 -7.72 -8.25
N SER A 190 -27.37 -8.57 -8.66
CA SER A 190 -27.65 -9.91 -9.18
C SER A 190 -28.23 -10.84 -8.12
N ALA A 191 -27.72 -10.78 -6.89
CA ALA A 191 -28.25 -11.53 -5.75
C ALA A 191 -29.69 -11.10 -5.43
N ALA A 192 -29.96 -9.80 -5.38
CA ALA A 192 -31.32 -9.26 -5.16
C ALA A 192 -32.32 -9.69 -6.24
N SER A 193 -31.83 -9.98 -7.46
CA SER A 193 -32.62 -10.48 -8.59
C SER A 193 -32.65 -12.01 -8.71
N GLY A 194 -32.02 -12.74 -7.77
CA GLY A 194 -31.93 -14.21 -7.79
C GLY A 194 -31.04 -14.77 -8.93
N GLN A 195 -30.11 -13.97 -9.47
CA GLN A 195 -29.31 -14.33 -10.66
C GLN A 195 -27.79 -14.36 -10.38
N LEU A 196 -27.38 -14.44 -9.12
CA LEU A 196 -25.96 -14.33 -8.73
C LEU A 196 -25.08 -15.38 -9.42
N ASP A 197 -25.47 -16.66 -9.33
CA ASP A 197 -24.69 -17.77 -9.89
C ASP A 197 -24.56 -17.67 -11.42
N LEU A 198 -25.66 -17.31 -12.10
CA LEU A 198 -25.67 -17.12 -13.53
C LEU A 198 -24.74 -15.97 -13.95
N MET A 199 -24.82 -14.84 -13.25
CA MET A 199 -23.97 -13.67 -13.53
C MET A 199 -22.48 -13.99 -13.32
N VAL A 200 -22.13 -14.61 -12.18
CA VAL A 200 -20.74 -14.99 -11.88
C VAL A 200 -20.20 -15.97 -12.91
N GLY A 201 -20.98 -17.01 -13.28
CA GLY A 201 -20.57 -17.99 -14.26
C GLY A 201 -20.38 -17.40 -15.69
N LEU A 202 -21.26 -16.50 -16.11
CA LEU A 202 -21.12 -15.79 -17.39
C LEU A 202 -19.91 -14.84 -17.37
N PHE A 203 -19.71 -14.13 -16.27
CA PHE A 203 -18.58 -13.19 -16.15
C PHE A 203 -17.23 -13.91 -16.17
N ASP A 204 -17.12 -15.06 -15.48
CA ASP A 204 -15.91 -15.88 -15.52
C ASP A 204 -15.62 -16.42 -16.93
N ARG A 205 -16.66 -16.88 -17.63
CA ARG A 205 -16.52 -17.39 -19.00
C ARG A 205 -16.10 -16.31 -20.01
N LEU A 206 -16.68 -15.11 -19.91
CA LEU A 206 -16.48 -14.04 -20.89
C LEU A 206 -15.28 -13.16 -20.58
N TYR A 207 -14.94 -12.98 -19.30
CA TYR A 207 -13.88 -12.09 -18.82
C TYR A 207 -12.94 -12.79 -17.83
N PRO A 208 -12.32 -13.94 -18.20
CA PRO A 208 -11.57 -14.77 -17.24
C PRO A 208 -10.39 -14.05 -16.62
N GLY A 209 -9.75 -13.11 -17.32
CA GLY A 209 -8.65 -12.30 -16.78
C GLY A 209 -9.09 -11.37 -15.65
N ILE A 210 -10.26 -10.73 -15.80
CA ILE A 210 -10.84 -9.86 -14.76
C ILE A 210 -11.30 -10.73 -13.58
N MET A 211 -11.98 -11.84 -13.86
CA MET A 211 -12.45 -12.76 -12.83
C MET A 211 -11.29 -13.36 -12.01
N SER A 212 -10.20 -13.73 -12.65
CA SER A 212 -8.98 -14.17 -11.97
C SER A 212 -8.41 -13.10 -11.03
N PHE A 213 -8.41 -11.83 -11.44
CA PHE A 213 -8.00 -10.72 -10.59
C PHE A 213 -8.96 -10.54 -9.40
N ILE A 214 -10.27 -10.55 -9.63
CA ILE A 214 -11.31 -10.44 -8.59
C ILE A 214 -11.19 -11.58 -7.57
N SER A 215 -11.08 -12.83 -8.04
CA SER A 215 -11.00 -14.03 -7.19
C SER A 215 -9.77 -14.04 -6.27
N ARG A 216 -8.68 -13.41 -6.69
CA ARG A 216 -7.46 -13.28 -5.87
C ARG A 216 -7.52 -12.09 -4.91
N SER A 217 -8.12 -10.98 -5.33
CA SER A 217 -8.06 -9.74 -4.58
C SER A 217 -9.21 -9.57 -3.59
N LEU A 218 -10.45 -9.81 -4.03
CA LEU A 218 -11.64 -9.51 -3.26
C LEU A 218 -11.76 -10.28 -1.93
N PRO A 219 -11.40 -11.58 -1.85
CA PRO A 219 -11.40 -12.31 -0.57
C PRO A 219 -10.48 -11.73 0.52
N THR A 220 -9.51 -10.88 0.13
CA THR A 220 -8.61 -10.21 1.06
C THR A 220 -9.17 -8.88 1.61
N TYR A 221 -10.33 -8.43 1.10
CA TYR A 221 -10.87 -7.11 1.43
C TYR A 221 -11.26 -6.97 2.89
N PRO A 222 -11.99 -7.91 3.53
CA PRO A 222 -12.36 -7.76 4.94
C PRO A 222 -11.16 -7.51 5.85
N ARG A 223 -10.01 -8.14 5.55
CA ARG A 223 -8.78 -7.97 6.33
C ARG A 223 -8.07 -6.63 6.10
N HIS A 224 -8.25 -6.03 4.93
CA HIS A 224 -7.44 -4.89 4.49
C HIS A 224 -8.28 -3.67 4.10
N VAL A 225 -9.58 -3.68 4.36
CA VAL A 225 -10.51 -2.65 3.88
C VAL A 225 -10.15 -1.26 4.40
N ALA A 226 -9.84 -1.11 5.68
CA ALA A 226 -9.47 0.19 6.26
C ALA A 226 -8.27 0.82 5.52
N ARG A 227 -7.21 0.05 5.30
CA ARG A 227 -6.04 0.53 4.53
C ARG A 227 -6.41 0.89 3.08
N ARG A 228 -7.32 0.13 2.46
CA ARG A 228 -7.76 0.42 1.08
C ARG A 228 -8.57 1.71 1.00
N VAL A 229 -9.38 2.00 1.99
CA VAL A 229 -10.08 3.28 2.12
C VAL A 229 -9.09 4.43 2.24
N ASP A 230 -8.06 4.32 3.09
CA ASP A 230 -7.00 5.33 3.20
C ASP A 230 -6.28 5.56 1.86
N GLU A 231 -5.97 4.48 1.12
CA GLU A 231 -5.35 4.57 -0.20
C GLU A 231 -6.29 5.25 -1.23
N MET A 232 -7.61 5.00 -1.18
CA MET A 232 -8.58 5.67 -2.04
C MET A 232 -8.69 7.16 -1.70
N HIS A 233 -8.57 7.53 -0.43
CA HIS A 233 -8.52 8.93 -0.01
C HIS A 233 -7.29 9.65 -0.59
N GLU A 234 -6.12 9.03 -0.57
CA GLU A 234 -4.91 9.58 -1.23
C GLU A 234 -5.12 9.77 -2.75
N ILE A 235 -5.85 8.87 -3.40
CA ILE A 235 -6.20 9.02 -4.82
C ILE A 235 -7.13 10.24 -5.02
N GLU A 236 -8.13 10.45 -4.17
CA GLU A 236 -9.01 11.62 -4.23
C GLU A 236 -8.23 12.94 -4.06
N ILE A 237 -7.23 12.98 -3.16
CA ILE A 237 -6.34 14.13 -2.98
C ILE A 237 -5.60 14.42 -4.30
N TRP A 238 -5.05 13.39 -4.93
CA TRP A 238 -4.32 13.54 -6.19
C TRP A 238 -5.22 13.99 -7.35
N LEU A 239 -6.39 13.36 -7.53
CA LEU A 239 -7.32 13.73 -8.59
C LEU A 239 -7.78 15.18 -8.45
N ARG A 240 -7.99 15.65 -7.23
CA ARG A 240 -8.30 17.05 -6.94
C ARG A 240 -7.14 18.00 -7.30
N ASP A 241 -5.91 17.63 -6.97
CA ASP A 241 -4.68 18.35 -7.33
C ASP A 241 -4.55 18.51 -8.86
N LEU A 242 -5.02 17.51 -9.62
CA LEU A 242 -5.06 17.53 -11.09
C LEU A 242 -6.30 18.23 -11.68
N GLY A 243 -7.23 18.71 -10.88
CA GLY A 243 -8.49 19.31 -11.35
C GLY A 243 -9.49 18.27 -11.92
N LEU A 244 -9.32 16.99 -11.61
CA LEU A 244 -10.22 15.92 -12.04
C LEU A 244 -11.33 15.68 -11.02
N SER A 245 -12.54 15.36 -11.46
CA SER A 245 -13.70 15.18 -10.59
C SER A 245 -13.56 14.01 -9.60
N GLY A 246 -12.88 12.93 -10.02
CA GLY A 246 -12.69 11.75 -9.20
C GLY A 246 -14.00 11.01 -8.82
N ALA A 247 -15.12 11.27 -9.50
CA ALA A 247 -16.44 10.74 -9.14
C ALA A 247 -16.47 9.22 -8.99
N MET A 248 -15.87 8.47 -9.93
CA MET A 248 -15.80 7.01 -9.87
C MET A 248 -14.98 6.53 -8.66
N THR A 249 -13.86 7.19 -8.39
CA THR A 249 -13.01 6.88 -7.23
C THR A 249 -13.77 7.14 -5.91
N HIS A 250 -14.49 8.24 -5.83
CA HIS A 250 -15.29 8.60 -4.67
C HIS A 250 -16.39 7.55 -4.40
N SER A 251 -17.17 7.18 -5.42
CA SER A 251 -18.22 6.16 -5.29
C SER A 251 -17.65 4.79 -4.91
N ALA A 252 -16.53 4.39 -5.50
CA ALA A 252 -15.85 3.15 -5.13
C ALA A 252 -15.37 3.18 -3.68
N ARG A 253 -14.84 4.32 -3.19
CA ARG A 253 -14.46 4.46 -1.78
C ARG A 253 -15.66 4.33 -0.85
N GLN A 254 -16.79 4.96 -1.19
CA GLN A 254 -18.03 4.81 -0.40
C GLN A 254 -18.46 3.34 -0.27
N ASN A 255 -18.39 2.55 -1.35
CA ASN A 255 -18.67 1.12 -1.29
C ASN A 255 -17.67 0.36 -0.38
N LEU A 256 -16.40 0.75 -0.37
CA LEU A 256 -15.41 0.18 0.54
C LEU A 256 -15.62 0.62 2.00
N ASP A 257 -16.07 1.85 2.25
CA ASP A 257 -16.47 2.32 3.58
C ASP A 257 -17.62 1.44 4.13
N ARG A 258 -18.65 1.21 3.34
CA ARG A 258 -19.78 0.33 3.73
C ARG A 258 -19.30 -1.10 4.00
N LEU A 259 -18.36 -1.62 3.20
CA LEU A 259 -17.77 -2.95 3.44
C LEU A 259 -16.97 -2.99 4.76
N ARG A 260 -16.27 -1.92 5.12
CA ARG A 260 -15.58 -1.79 6.40
C ARG A 260 -16.57 -1.79 7.56
N ASP A 261 -17.63 -1.02 7.44
CA ASP A 261 -18.63 -0.83 8.48
C ASP A 261 -19.54 -2.08 8.66
N ALA A 262 -19.54 -3.01 7.70
CA ALA A 262 -20.20 -4.30 7.82
C ALA A 262 -19.47 -5.29 8.76
N GLU A 263 -18.30 -4.93 9.29
CA GLU A 263 -17.54 -5.70 10.28
C GLU A 263 -17.36 -7.20 9.94
N LEU A 264 -17.19 -7.51 8.65
CA LEU A 264 -16.92 -8.88 8.22
C LEU A 264 -15.60 -9.36 8.83
N SER A 265 -15.59 -10.58 9.37
CA SER A 265 -14.43 -11.12 10.08
C SER A 265 -13.13 -11.02 9.26
N ALA A 266 -12.17 -10.24 9.78
CA ALA A 266 -10.85 -10.05 9.19
C ALA A 266 -9.96 -11.29 9.34
N GLU A 267 -10.24 -12.16 10.30
CA GLU A 267 -9.48 -13.38 10.59
C GLU A 267 -9.92 -14.56 9.74
N ARG A 268 -11.15 -14.54 9.24
CA ARG A 268 -11.70 -15.59 8.38
C ARG A 268 -10.98 -15.61 7.05
N LYS A 269 -10.57 -16.81 6.63
CA LYS A 269 -10.14 -17.07 5.26
C LYS A 269 -11.36 -17.14 4.37
N TRP A 270 -11.63 -16.07 3.66
CA TRP A 270 -12.75 -16.00 2.72
C TRP A 270 -12.35 -16.65 1.39
N ASP A 271 -13.24 -17.41 0.78
CA ASP A 271 -13.29 -17.62 -0.66
C ASP A 271 -14.22 -16.60 -1.30
N LEU A 272 -14.21 -16.49 -2.62
CA LEU A 272 -14.99 -15.47 -3.32
C LEU A 272 -16.49 -15.65 -3.08
N ILE A 273 -17.03 -16.85 -3.28
CA ILE A 273 -18.47 -17.09 -3.20
C ILE A 273 -19.00 -16.84 -1.77
N ALA A 274 -18.30 -17.36 -0.75
CA ALA A 274 -18.68 -17.14 0.63
C ALA A 274 -18.66 -15.64 1.01
N LEU A 275 -17.72 -14.85 0.44
CA LEU A 275 -17.69 -13.41 0.65
C LEU A 275 -18.87 -12.72 -0.04
N LEU A 276 -19.16 -13.06 -1.29
CA LEU A 276 -20.27 -12.46 -2.05
C LEU A 276 -21.62 -12.73 -1.38
N ASP A 277 -21.85 -13.95 -0.92
CA ASP A 277 -23.02 -14.34 -0.16
C ASP A 277 -23.13 -13.55 1.16
N ALA A 278 -22.03 -13.35 1.86
CA ALA A 278 -22.03 -12.58 3.10
C ALA A 278 -22.35 -11.11 2.83
N VAL A 279 -21.72 -10.48 1.83
CA VAL A 279 -21.98 -9.09 1.44
C VAL A 279 -23.45 -8.90 1.02
N ALA A 280 -24.01 -9.81 0.25
CA ALA A 280 -25.40 -9.76 -0.18
C ALA A 280 -26.39 -9.91 1.01
N ARG A 281 -26.16 -10.89 1.88
CA ARG A 281 -27.03 -11.13 3.06
C ARG A 281 -27.00 -10.01 4.09
N HIS A 282 -25.86 -9.38 4.31
CA HIS A 282 -25.75 -8.25 5.24
C HIS A 282 -26.23 -6.93 4.65
N GLY A 283 -26.67 -6.91 3.38
CA GLY A 283 -27.12 -5.68 2.73
C GLY A 283 -26.05 -4.57 2.70
N VAL A 284 -24.79 -4.96 2.63
CA VAL A 284 -23.64 -4.04 2.77
C VAL A 284 -23.73 -2.84 1.83
N LEU A 285 -24.29 -3.03 0.63
CA LEU A 285 -24.48 -1.97 -0.36
C LEU A 285 -25.96 -1.55 -0.51
N ALA A 286 -26.82 -1.90 0.44
CA ALA A 286 -28.19 -1.43 0.43
C ALA A 286 -28.24 0.10 0.49
N ALA A 287 -29.13 0.72 -0.27
CA ALA A 287 -29.41 2.14 -0.12
C ALA A 287 -29.92 2.41 1.29
N GLU A 288 -29.50 3.52 1.90
CA GLU A 288 -30.18 4.02 3.09
C GLU A 288 -31.65 4.20 2.73
N ARG A 289 -32.55 3.54 3.43
CA ARG A 289 -33.98 3.80 3.25
C ARG A 289 -34.15 5.26 3.63
N GLU A 290 -34.34 6.13 2.64
CA GLU A 290 -34.89 7.45 2.90
C GLU A 290 -36.12 7.24 3.77
N GLY A 291 -36.11 7.88 4.93
CA GLY A 291 -37.14 7.64 5.95
C GLY A 291 -38.50 7.69 5.30
N ALA A 292 -39.28 6.63 5.52
CA ALA A 292 -40.70 6.65 5.25
C ALA A 292 -41.29 7.82 6.07
N VAL A 293 -41.43 8.96 5.39
CA VAL A 293 -42.25 10.06 5.93
C VAL A 293 -43.68 9.51 5.91
N ALA A 294 -44.16 9.19 7.11
CA ALA A 294 -45.54 8.79 7.35
C ALA A 294 -46.47 9.99 7.11
#